data_ca52b640d4545295e88b9e90dcee7937
#
_entry.id   ca52b640d4545295e88b9e90dcee7937
#
_cell.length_a   1.000
_cell.length_b   1.000
_cell.length_c   1.000
_cell.angle_alpha   90.00
_cell.angle_beta   90.00
_cell.angle_gamma   90.00
#
_symmetry.space_group_name_H-M   'P 1'
#
loop_
_entity.id
_entity.type
_entity.pdbx_description
1 polymer ?
#
loop_
_entity_poly.entity_id
_entity_poly.type
_entity_poly.pdbx_seq_one_letter_code
_entity_poly.pdbx_strand_id
1 'polypeptide(L)'
;MGHVERYIDRLKKLRSEEVKKLNLDEPIFCHPDGRPIGSFKKGFEQLLDEAGVLHGSDGKKRVPYSLRHTYATMRISEGVSVFQLAANMGTSAEMIKNFYGKKRMRDPKMATELTKFRER
;
A
#
# COMPACT_ATOMS: atom_id res chain seq x y z
N MET A 1 -5.31 -17.28 6.28
CA MET A 1 -4.65 -16.47 7.31
C MET A 1 -4.25 -15.13 6.72
N GLY A 2 -4.76 -14.04 7.26
CA GLY A 2 -4.47 -12.67 6.78
C GLY A 2 -3.04 -12.22 7.08
N HIS A 3 -2.60 -11.14 6.45
CA HIS A 3 -1.25 -10.58 6.67
C HIS A 3 -1.03 -10.12 8.11
N VAL A 4 -2.05 -9.55 8.74
CA VAL A 4 -2.00 -9.08 10.13
C VAL A 4 -1.86 -10.24 11.11
N GLU A 5 -2.58 -11.33 10.89
CA GLU A 5 -2.49 -12.54 11.73
C GLU A 5 -1.07 -13.13 11.69
N ARG A 6 -0.48 -13.26 10.49
CA ARG A 6 0.91 -13.73 10.34
C ARG A 6 1.92 -12.83 11.04
N TYR A 7 1.68 -11.52 11.04
CA TYR A 7 2.53 -10.56 11.73
C TYR A 7 2.40 -10.71 13.26
N ILE A 8 1.18 -10.85 13.77
CA ILE A 8 0.92 -11.08 15.21
C ILE A 8 1.57 -12.39 15.67
N ASP A 9 1.44 -13.47 14.90
CA ASP A 9 2.06 -14.76 15.23
C ASP A 9 3.59 -14.66 15.24
N ARG A 10 4.17 -13.91 14.29
CA ARG A 10 5.61 -13.64 14.28
C ARG A 10 6.05 -12.84 15.51
N LEU A 11 5.28 -11.81 15.89
CA LEU A 11 5.57 -11.05 17.12
C LEU A 11 5.48 -11.91 18.37
N LYS A 12 4.44 -12.76 18.48
CA LYS A 12 4.30 -13.71 19.58
C LYS A 12 5.52 -14.62 19.69
N LYS A 13 5.98 -15.15 18.56
CA LYS A 13 7.15 -16.04 18.50
C LYS A 13 8.42 -15.33 18.91
N LEU A 14 8.65 -14.11 18.44
CA LEU A 14 9.82 -13.30 18.83
C LEU A 14 9.81 -12.93 20.32
N ARG A 15 8.61 -12.72 20.91
CA ARG A 15 8.45 -12.35 22.32
C ARG A 15 8.44 -13.54 23.28
N SER A 16 8.08 -14.75 22.79
CA SER A 16 8.12 -15.96 23.62
C SER A 16 9.53 -16.30 24.09
N GLU A 17 10.54 -15.88 23.35
CA GLU A 17 11.96 -16.04 23.70
C GLU A 17 12.43 -15.01 24.77
N GLU A 18 11.68 -13.90 24.98
CA GLU A 18 12.03 -12.80 25.89
C GLU A 18 11.03 -12.55 27.04
N VAL A 19 10.13 -13.47 27.33
CA VAL A 19 9.26 -13.45 28.53
C VAL A 19 8.27 -12.27 28.64
N LYS A 20 7.77 -11.69 27.58
CA LYS A 20 6.71 -10.67 27.68
C LYS A 20 5.41 -11.10 27.01
N LYS A 21 4.34 -11.27 27.83
CA LYS A 21 2.97 -11.39 27.36
C LYS A 21 2.62 -10.15 26.52
N LEU A 22 1.96 -10.37 25.36
CA LEU A 22 1.36 -9.28 24.60
C LEU A 22 0.38 -8.52 25.49
N ASN A 23 0.60 -7.23 25.66
CA ASN A 23 -0.35 -6.36 26.31
C ASN A 23 -1.39 -5.91 25.27
N LEU A 24 -2.68 -5.94 25.61
CA LEU A 24 -3.77 -5.52 24.73
C LEU A 24 -3.69 -4.02 24.36
N ASP A 25 -3.01 -3.22 25.17
CA ASP A 25 -2.84 -1.77 24.96
C ASP A 25 -1.65 -1.44 24.07
N GLU A 26 -0.86 -2.45 23.65
CA GLU A 26 0.28 -2.21 22.76
C GLU A 26 -0.14 -2.03 21.30
N PRO A 27 0.54 -1.15 20.54
CA PRO A 27 0.29 -1.03 19.11
C PRO A 27 0.50 -2.38 18.39
N ILE A 28 -0.33 -2.67 17.39
CA ILE A 28 -0.17 -3.88 16.55
C ILE A 28 1.21 -3.88 15.88
N PHE A 29 1.61 -2.73 15.34
CA PHE A 29 2.93 -2.53 14.75
C PHE A 29 3.86 -1.85 15.75
N CYS A 30 4.76 -2.63 16.34
CA CYS A 30 5.67 -2.18 17.39
C CYS A 30 7.02 -2.91 17.29
N HIS A 31 7.99 -2.43 18.05
CA HIS A 31 9.23 -3.16 18.25
C HIS A 31 8.99 -4.45 19.06
N PRO A 32 9.90 -5.45 19.02
CA PRO A 32 9.77 -6.69 19.79
C PRO A 32 9.53 -6.47 21.28
N ASP A 33 10.06 -5.39 21.85
CA ASP A 33 9.87 -4.98 23.25
C ASP A 33 8.55 -4.25 23.54
N GLY A 34 7.67 -4.08 22.54
CA GLY A 34 6.34 -3.44 22.66
C GLY A 34 6.36 -1.94 22.46
N ARG A 35 7.53 -1.31 22.28
CA ARG A 35 7.60 0.13 22.05
C ARG A 35 7.02 0.52 20.69
N PRO A 36 6.27 1.63 20.58
CA PRO A 36 5.78 2.13 19.31
C PRO A 36 6.92 2.39 18.32
N ILE A 37 6.68 2.06 17.05
CA ILE A 37 7.61 2.42 15.98
C ILE A 37 7.41 3.90 15.66
N GLY A 38 8.39 4.75 15.97
CA GLY A 38 8.30 6.19 15.77
C GLY A 38 8.30 6.60 14.29
N SER A 39 9.02 5.89 13.44
CA SER A 39 9.07 6.18 12.01
C SER A 39 9.60 4.99 11.21
N PHE A 40 8.96 4.71 10.09
CA PHE A 40 9.42 3.73 9.10
C PHE A 40 10.31 4.35 8.01
N LYS A 41 10.49 5.67 8.03
CA LYS A 41 11.11 6.40 6.91
C LYS A 41 12.52 5.90 6.58
N LYS A 42 13.38 5.80 7.59
CA LYS A 42 14.78 5.38 7.36
C LYS A 42 14.88 3.94 6.87
N GLY A 43 14.16 3.02 7.51
CA GLY A 43 14.18 1.60 7.10
C GLY A 43 13.58 1.39 5.72
N PHE A 44 12.53 2.12 5.37
CA PHE A 44 11.94 2.10 4.03
C PHE A 44 12.91 2.64 2.96
N GLU A 45 13.57 3.74 3.27
CA GLU A 45 14.58 4.35 2.41
C GLU A 45 15.75 3.41 2.15
N GLN A 46 16.32 2.83 3.19
CA GLN A 46 17.40 1.86 3.09
C GLN A 46 16.98 0.63 2.28
N LEU A 47 15.80 0.07 2.54
CA LEU A 47 15.27 -1.06 1.78
C LEU A 47 15.16 -0.76 0.28
N LEU A 48 14.66 0.42 -0.08
CA LEU A 48 14.52 0.82 -1.48
C LEU A 48 15.87 1.10 -2.15
N ASP A 49 16.83 1.62 -1.40
CA ASP A 49 18.19 1.87 -1.88
C ASP A 49 18.92 0.56 -2.16
N GLU A 50 18.89 -0.39 -1.24
CA GLU A 50 19.44 -1.73 -1.40
C GLU A 50 18.80 -2.49 -2.59
N ALA A 51 17.49 -2.28 -2.82
CA ALA A 51 16.77 -2.85 -3.95
C ALA A 51 17.01 -2.08 -5.28
N GLY A 52 17.74 -0.98 -5.27
CA GLY A 52 18.01 -0.16 -6.46
C GLY A 52 16.78 0.57 -7.00
N VAL A 53 15.74 0.78 -6.17
CA VAL A 53 14.46 1.39 -6.58
C VAL A 53 14.08 2.61 -5.75
N LEU A 54 15.05 3.25 -5.10
CA LEU A 54 14.78 4.43 -4.27
C LEU A 54 14.21 5.60 -5.06
N HIS A 55 14.65 5.79 -6.29
CA HIS A 55 14.15 6.85 -7.18
C HIS A 55 13.22 6.31 -8.27
N GLY A 56 12.22 7.09 -8.62
CA GLY A 56 11.33 6.80 -9.74
C GLY A 56 11.99 7.13 -11.08
N SER A 57 11.34 6.78 -12.20
CA SER A 57 11.76 7.17 -13.56
C SER A 57 11.75 8.69 -13.76
N ASP A 58 11.02 9.42 -12.93
CA ASP A 58 10.97 10.89 -12.88
C ASP A 58 12.07 11.51 -11.99
N GLY A 59 13.01 10.71 -11.48
CA GLY A 59 14.07 11.11 -10.57
C GLY A 59 13.63 11.39 -9.15
N LYS A 60 12.34 11.34 -8.85
CA LYS A 60 11.82 11.63 -7.51
C LYS A 60 12.06 10.46 -6.55
N LYS A 61 12.46 10.81 -5.34
CA LYS A 61 12.63 9.85 -4.25
C LYS A 61 11.30 9.27 -3.81
N ARG A 62 11.23 7.95 -3.72
CA ARG A 62 10.07 7.26 -3.15
C ARG A 62 10.07 7.40 -1.63
N VAL A 63 8.88 7.59 -1.09
CA VAL A 63 8.62 7.71 0.35
C VAL A 63 7.55 6.68 0.75
N PRO A 64 7.32 6.38 2.03
CA PRO A 64 6.27 5.42 2.44
C PRO A 64 4.90 5.74 1.84
N TYR A 65 4.56 7.02 1.67
CA TYR A 65 3.31 7.44 1.02
C TYR A 65 3.21 6.99 -0.45
N SER A 66 4.32 6.71 -1.13
CA SER A 66 4.34 6.17 -2.50
C SER A 66 3.65 4.80 -2.60
N LEU A 67 3.62 4.02 -1.50
CA LEU A 67 2.89 2.76 -1.43
C LEU A 67 1.39 2.96 -1.63
N ARG A 68 0.83 4.06 -1.12
CA ARG A 68 -0.57 4.43 -1.33
C ARG A 68 -0.87 4.65 -2.81
N HIS A 69 0.03 5.30 -3.53
CA HIS A 69 -0.11 5.50 -4.97
C HIS A 69 -0.01 4.18 -5.74
N THR A 70 0.92 3.32 -5.36
CA THR A 70 1.07 1.99 -5.95
C THR A 70 -0.19 1.16 -5.74
N TYR A 71 -0.73 1.10 -4.52
CA TYR A 71 -1.98 0.42 -4.21
C TYR A 71 -3.13 0.91 -5.08
N ALA A 72 -3.35 2.23 -5.14
CA ALA A 72 -4.43 2.80 -5.93
C ALA A 72 -4.29 2.46 -7.43
N THR A 73 -3.08 2.56 -7.98
CA THR A 73 -2.82 2.25 -9.38
C THR A 73 -3.10 0.78 -9.69
N MET A 74 -2.66 -0.13 -8.83
CA MET A 74 -2.91 -1.57 -8.99
C MET A 74 -4.40 -1.89 -8.94
N ARG A 75 -5.14 -1.36 -7.96
CA ARG A 75 -6.59 -1.60 -7.84
C ARG A 75 -7.38 -1.06 -9.02
N ILE A 76 -6.98 0.11 -9.55
CA ILE A 76 -7.59 0.67 -10.75
C ILE A 76 -7.32 -0.23 -11.98
N SER A 77 -6.10 -0.76 -12.12
CA SER A 77 -5.76 -1.67 -13.24
C SER A 77 -6.48 -3.01 -13.14
N GLU A 78 -6.83 -3.46 -11.94
CA GLU A 78 -7.66 -4.64 -11.68
C GLU A 78 -9.17 -4.39 -11.91
N GLY A 79 -9.58 -3.16 -12.25
CA GLY A 79 -10.97 -2.81 -12.53
C GLY A 79 -11.81 -2.46 -11.31
N VAL A 80 -11.20 -2.26 -10.13
CA VAL A 80 -11.93 -1.82 -8.94
C VAL A 80 -12.59 -0.47 -9.18
N SER A 81 -13.85 -0.34 -8.80
CA SER A 81 -14.60 0.90 -8.91
C SER A 81 -13.93 2.05 -8.17
N VAL A 82 -13.87 3.23 -8.80
CA VAL A 82 -13.30 4.45 -8.19
C VAL A 82 -14.00 4.81 -6.88
N PHE A 83 -15.30 4.56 -6.77
CA PHE A 83 -16.09 4.83 -5.57
C PHE A 83 -15.70 3.87 -4.42
N GLN A 84 -15.58 2.58 -4.71
CA GLN A 84 -15.13 1.59 -3.73
C GLN A 84 -13.70 1.86 -3.27
N LEU A 85 -12.82 2.21 -4.21
CA LEU A 85 -11.44 2.55 -3.92
C LEU A 85 -11.36 3.81 -3.04
N ALA A 86 -12.12 4.84 -3.36
CA ALA A 86 -12.17 6.08 -2.58
C ALA A 86 -12.64 5.82 -1.13
N ALA A 87 -13.70 5.04 -0.95
CA ALA A 87 -14.20 4.65 0.36
C ALA A 87 -13.14 3.86 1.17
N ASN A 88 -12.48 2.89 0.53
CA ASN A 88 -11.43 2.09 1.17
C ASN A 88 -10.20 2.92 1.55
N MET A 89 -9.82 3.88 0.71
CA MET A 89 -8.66 4.75 0.93
C MET A 89 -8.94 5.98 1.81
N GLY A 90 -10.19 6.21 2.23
CA GLY A 90 -10.58 7.39 2.99
C GLY A 90 -10.37 8.70 2.22
N THR A 91 -10.73 8.73 0.93
CA THR A 91 -10.61 9.89 0.06
C THR A 91 -11.85 10.05 -0.83
N SER A 92 -11.92 11.08 -1.66
CA SER A 92 -13.02 11.26 -2.59
C SER A 92 -12.77 10.57 -3.94
N ALA A 93 -13.86 10.19 -4.63
CA ALA A 93 -13.79 9.66 -5.99
C ALA A 93 -13.17 10.66 -6.97
N GLU A 94 -13.40 11.95 -6.75
CA GLU A 94 -12.80 13.03 -7.54
C GLU A 94 -11.28 13.06 -7.40
N MET A 95 -10.76 12.94 -6.17
CA MET A 95 -9.32 12.84 -5.93
C MET A 95 -8.72 11.63 -6.64
N ILE A 96 -9.37 10.48 -6.58
CA ILE A 96 -8.91 9.28 -7.30
C ILE A 96 -8.89 9.53 -8.82
N LYS A 97 -9.94 10.11 -9.40
CA LYS A 97 -10.00 10.44 -10.82
C LYS A 97 -8.89 11.41 -11.24
N ASN A 98 -8.64 12.44 -10.46
CA ASN A 98 -7.65 13.48 -10.77
C ASN A 98 -6.22 12.93 -10.74
N PHE A 99 -5.89 12.10 -9.75
CA PHE A 99 -4.54 11.55 -9.61
C PHE A 99 -4.26 10.33 -10.46
N TYR A 100 -5.26 9.45 -10.66
CA TYR A 100 -5.05 8.14 -11.28
C TYR A 100 -5.82 7.94 -12.58
N GLY A 101 -6.87 8.73 -12.86
CA GLY A 101 -7.72 8.59 -14.04
C GLY A 101 -6.95 8.78 -15.35
N LYS A 102 -5.99 9.70 -15.37
CA LYS A 102 -5.13 9.94 -16.56
C LYS A 102 -4.26 8.74 -16.92
N LYS A 103 -3.84 7.92 -15.96
CA LYS A 103 -3.05 6.70 -16.21
C LYS A 103 -3.93 5.58 -16.79
N ARG A 104 -5.16 5.45 -16.31
CA ARG A 104 -6.12 4.45 -16.80
C ARG A 104 -6.58 4.73 -18.23
N MET A 105 -6.76 5.99 -18.60
CA MET A 105 -7.12 6.37 -19.98
C MET A 105 -6.04 6.06 -21.02
N ARG A 106 -4.81 5.80 -20.60
CA ARG A 106 -3.69 5.38 -21.46
C ARG A 106 -3.47 3.86 -21.49
N ASP A 107 -4.27 3.09 -20.74
CA ASP A 107 -4.18 1.63 -20.75
C ASP A 107 -4.83 1.09 -22.01
N PRO A 108 -4.08 0.37 -22.89
CA PRO A 108 -4.62 -0.23 -24.12
C PRO A 108 -5.81 -1.16 -23.87
N LYS A 109 -5.86 -1.85 -22.71
CA LYS A 109 -6.97 -2.73 -22.34
C LYS A 109 -8.28 -1.95 -22.15
N MET A 110 -8.22 -0.74 -21.63
CA MET A 110 -9.40 0.09 -21.44
C MET A 110 -9.92 0.66 -22.77
N ALA A 111 -9.02 1.00 -23.69
CA ALA A 111 -9.42 1.41 -25.04
C ALA A 111 -10.18 0.27 -25.74
N THR A 112 -9.76 -0.97 -25.56
CA THR A 112 -10.40 -2.16 -26.12
C THR A 112 -11.77 -2.44 -25.46
N GLU A 113 -11.91 -2.23 -24.17
CA GLU A 113 -13.21 -2.40 -23.47
C GLU A 113 -14.23 -1.33 -23.86
N LEU A 114 -13.79 -0.09 -24.05
CA LEU A 114 -14.67 1.00 -24.50
C LEU A 114 -15.15 0.81 -25.95
N THR A 115 -14.36 0.14 -26.80
CA THR A 115 -14.77 -0.19 -28.17
C THR A 115 -15.76 -1.35 -28.25
N LYS A 116 -15.70 -2.32 -27.32
CA LYS A 116 -16.68 -3.45 -27.23
C LYS A 116 -18.10 -2.99 -26.92
N PHE A 117 -18.31 -1.85 -26.30
CA PHE A 117 -19.63 -1.27 -26.05
C PHE A 117 -20.29 -0.68 -27.31
N ARG A 118 -19.56 -0.52 -28.41
CA ARG A 118 -20.07 0.06 -29.64
C ARG A 118 -20.64 -0.96 -30.64
N GLU A 119 -20.45 -2.26 -30.37
CA GLU A 119 -20.87 -3.36 -31.24
C GLU A 119 -22.14 -4.09 -30.76
N ARG A 120 -22.95 -3.45 -29.88
CA ARG A 120 -24.26 -3.97 -29.46
C ARG A 120 -25.38 -3.09 -29.93
#